data_ed6cf0cb2496091b963675651f9eef01
#
_entry.id   ed6cf0cb2496091b963675651f9eef01
#
_cell.length_a   1.000
_cell.length_b   1.000
_cell.length_c   1.000
_cell.angle_alpha   90.00
_cell.angle_beta   90.00
_cell.angle_gamma   90.00
#
_symmetry.space_group_name_H-M   'P 1'
#
loop_
_entity.id
_entity.type
_entity.pdbx_description
1 polymer ?
#
loop_
_entity_poly.entity_id
_entity_poly.type
_entity_poly.pdbx_seq_one_letter_code
_entity_poly.pdbx_strand_id
1 'polypeptide(L)'
;MDYAYEGMRLRMRLGLTSFKHVGLFPEQAANWNSIYDNCVRMRAEGRTPKVLNLFAYTGGATLAARAAGADTTHVDSVKQVVTWARENMEQSGLEGVRWIVEDALKFVQREVRRGNRYNGIILDPPAYGRGANGEKWILEDNIGEMLECCARLLEPRGAFLVLNLYSMGLSATLASVSYTHLRAHETRRHL
;
A
#
# COMPACT_ATOMS: atom_id res chain seq x y z
N MET A 1 -20.58 -4.54 -2.49
CA MET A 1 -20.58 -3.77 -1.24
C MET A 1 -20.31 -2.32 -1.57
N ASP A 2 -21.15 -1.42 -1.10
CA ASP A 2 -20.91 0.01 -1.21
C ASP A 2 -20.29 0.52 0.10
N TYR A 3 -19.29 1.38 0.00
CA TYR A 3 -18.63 2.04 1.12
C TYR A 3 -18.59 3.54 0.88
N ALA A 4 -18.88 4.32 1.92
CA ALA A 4 -18.92 5.77 1.86
C ALA A 4 -18.24 6.39 3.10
N TYR A 5 -17.37 7.38 2.86
CA TYR A 5 -16.73 8.18 3.90
C TYR A 5 -16.40 9.56 3.32
N GLU A 6 -16.92 10.62 3.97
CA GLU A 6 -16.79 12.00 3.47
C GLU A 6 -17.14 12.09 1.97
N GLY A 7 -16.22 12.56 1.12
CA GLY A 7 -16.36 12.60 -0.33
C GLY A 7 -16.04 11.28 -1.06
N MET A 8 -15.52 10.28 -0.35
CA MET A 8 -15.18 8.98 -0.93
C MET A 8 -16.42 8.11 -1.12
N ARG A 9 -16.56 7.51 -2.29
CA ARG A 9 -17.60 6.51 -2.61
C ARG A 9 -16.93 5.36 -3.35
N LEU A 10 -16.96 4.17 -2.75
CA LEU A 10 -16.37 2.96 -3.33
C LEU A 10 -17.44 1.90 -3.51
N ARG A 11 -17.41 1.23 -4.65
CA ARG A 11 -18.22 0.04 -4.92
C ARG A 11 -17.29 -1.14 -5.14
N MET A 12 -17.35 -2.09 -4.22
CA MET A 12 -16.47 -3.24 -4.18
C MET A 12 -17.25 -4.51 -4.48
N ARG A 13 -16.78 -5.27 -5.46
CA ARG A 13 -17.29 -6.61 -5.74
C ARG A 13 -16.94 -7.54 -4.60
N LEU A 14 -17.91 -8.33 -4.13
CA LEU A 14 -17.70 -9.44 -3.23
C LEU A 14 -17.71 -10.74 -4.03
N GLY A 15 -16.85 -11.68 -3.67
CA GLY A 15 -16.79 -12.98 -4.31
C GLY A 15 -15.96 -13.94 -3.45
N LEU A 16 -16.34 -15.20 -3.46
CA LEU A 16 -15.56 -16.22 -2.78
C LEU A 16 -14.27 -16.48 -3.56
N THR A 17 -13.13 -16.28 -2.87
CA THR A 17 -11.84 -16.72 -3.38
C THR A 17 -11.60 -18.19 -3.02
N SER A 18 -10.67 -18.84 -3.71
CA SER A 18 -10.20 -20.19 -3.38
C SER A 18 -9.68 -20.31 -1.94
N PHE A 19 -9.32 -19.18 -1.30
CA PHE A 19 -8.85 -19.10 0.08
C PHE A 19 -9.97 -18.78 1.09
N LYS A 20 -11.25 -18.92 0.71
CA LYS A 20 -12.43 -18.62 1.53
C LYS A 20 -12.54 -17.15 1.98
N HIS A 21 -11.81 -16.23 1.39
CA HIS A 21 -11.98 -14.80 1.62
C HIS A 21 -13.03 -14.23 0.65
N VAL A 22 -13.81 -13.28 1.14
CA VAL A 22 -14.88 -12.63 0.36
C VAL A 22 -14.38 -11.54 -0.61
N GLY A 23 -13.07 -11.42 -0.76
CA GLY A 23 -12.44 -10.41 -1.65
C GLY A 23 -12.32 -9.03 -1.03
N LEU A 24 -12.60 -8.88 0.26
CA LEU A 24 -12.54 -7.61 0.98
C LEU A 24 -12.25 -7.88 2.46
N PHE A 25 -11.58 -6.92 3.10
CA PHE A 25 -11.29 -6.88 4.54
C PHE A 25 -11.94 -5.63 5.14
N PRO A 26 -13.21 -5.70 5.62
CA PRO A 26 -13.93 -4.54 6.13
C PRO A 26 -13.27 -3.85 7.32
N GLU A 27 -12.50 -4.60 8.10
CA GLU A 27 -11.70 -4.09 9.22
C GLU A 27 -10.65 -3.05 8.79
N GLN A 28 -10.29 -3.03 7.52
CA GLN A 28 -9.38 -2.04 6.94
C GLN A 28 -10.04 -0.68 6.67
N ALA A 29 -11.33 -0.52 6.92
CA ALA A 29 -12.08 0.72 6.66
C ALA A 29 -11.44 1.95 7.34
N ALA A 30 -10.96 1.80 8.59
CA ALA A 30 -10.27 2.87 9.29
C ALA A 30 -8.97 3.31 8.58
N ASN A 31 -8.24 2.36 8.00
CA ASN A 31 -7.05 2.65 7.21
C ASN A 31 -7.41 3.35 5.89
N TRP A 32 -8.50 2.93 5.21
CA TRP A 32 -8.96 3.61 4.00
C TRP A 32 -9.32 5.06 4.26
N ASN A 33 -10.01 5.35 5.39
CA ASN A 33 -10.35 6.71 5.81
C ASN A 33 -9.08 7.54 6.05
N SER A 34 -8.14 7.01 6.81
CA SER A 34 -6.86 7.70 7.09
C SER A 34 -6.04 7.97 5.82
N ILE A 35 -6.01 7.03 4.88
CA ILE A 35 -5.35 7.21 3.57
C ILE A 35 -6.04 8.33 2.78
N TYR A 36 -7.38 8.31 2.71
CA TYR A 36 -8.16 9.33 2.03
C TYR A 36 -7.89 10.71 2.62
N ASP A 37 -7.98 10.87 3.96
CA ASP A 37 -7.78 12.14 4.65
C ASP A 37 -6.36 12.71 4.44
N ASN A 38 -5.32 11.85 4.50
CA ASN A 38 -3.95 12.26 4.21
C ASN A 38 -3.80 12.79 2.78
N CYS A 39 -4.41 12.11 1.82
CA CYS A 39 -4.36 12.54 0.41
C CYS A 39 -5.16 13.83 0.19
N VAL A 40 -6.37 13.97 0.77
CA VAL A 40 -7.16 15.20 0.70
C VAL A 40 -6.41 16.38 1.29
N ARG A 41 -5.78 16.21 2.46
CA ARG A 41 -4.95 17.25 3.07
C ARG A 41 -3.82 17.70 2.15
N MET A 42 -3.08 16.77 1.54
CA MET A 42 -2.01 17.10 0.60
C MET A 42 -2.54 17.83 -0.64
N ARG A 43 -3.73 17.45 -1.12
CA ARG A 43 -4.39 18.13 -2.24
C ARG A 43 -4.79 19.55 -1.89
N ALA A 44 -5.30 19.79 -0.68
CA ALA A 44 -5.62 21.12 -0.18
C ALA A 44 -4.38 22.04 -0.08
N GLU A 45 -3.20 21.43 0.13
CA GLU A 45 -1.89 22.12 0.10
C GLU A 45 -1.35 22.36 -1.34
N GLY A 46 -2.13 22.04 -2.37
CA GLY A 46 -1.75 22.21 -3.77
C GLY A 46 -0.82 21.12 -4.32
N ARG A 47 -0.65 20.01 -3.60
CA ARG A 47 0.19 18.87 -4.01
C ARG A 47 -0.67 17.75 -4.59
N THR A 48 -0.18 17.03 -5.60
CA THR A 48 -0.76 15.76 -6.04
C THR A 48 0.04 14.63 -5.40
N PRO A 49 -0.51 13.97 -4.34
CA PRO A 49 0.23 12.92 -3.65
C PRO A 49 0.44 11.71 -4.56
N LYS A 50 1.66 11.16 -4.56
CA LYS A 50 1.98 9.88 -5.17
C LYS A 50 1.87 8.79 -4.11
N VAL A 51 1.01 7.81 -4.33
CA VAL A 51 0.74 6.73 -3.37
C VAL A 51 1.09 5.38 -3.97
N LEU A 52 1.86 4.60 -3.24
CA LEU A 52 2.23 3.22 -3.57
C LEU A 52 1.52 2.27 -2.61
N ASN A 53 0.73 1.35 -3.16
CA ASN A 53 0.10 0.27 -2.40
C ASN A 53 0.75 -1.06 -2.78
N LEU A 54 1.33 -1.74 -1.79
CA LEU A 54 2.05 -3.00 -1.90
C LEU A 54 1.26 -4.13 -1.24
N PHE A 55 1.26 -5.33 -1.86
CA PHE A 55 0.37 -6.43 -1.50
C PHE A 55 -1.09 -5.99 -1.55
N ALA A 56 -1.43 -5.29 -2.64
CA ALA A 56 -2.57 -4.39 -2.67
C ALA A 56 -3.93 -5.09 -2.85
N TYR A 57 -3.92 -6.41 -3.06
CA TYR A 57 -5.09 -7.29 -3.15
C TYR A 57 -6.17 -6.74 -4.09
N THR A 58 -7.44 -6.69 -3.65
CA THR A 58 -8.58 -6.19 -4.44
C THR A 58 -8.74 -4.67 -4.45
N GLY A 59 -7.78 -3.94 -3.86
CA GLY A 59 -7.58 -2.53 -4.10
C GLY A 59 -8.31 -1.55 -3.16
N GLY A 60 -8.89 -1.97 -2.04
CA GLY A 60 -9.61 -1.04 -1.15
C GLY A 60 -8.80 0.21 -0.79
N ALA A 61 -7.57 0.04 -0.31
CA ALA A 61 -6.67 1.15 0.01
C ALA A 61 -6.21 1.95 -1.23
N THR A 62 -5.99 1.27 -2.37
CA THR A 62 -5.69 1.91 -3.65
C THR A 62 -6.80 2.87 -4.07
N LEU A 63 -8.06 2.40 -3.98
CA LEU A 63 -9.23 3.19 -4.39
C LEU A 63 -9.49 4.35 -3.43
N ALA A 64 -9.22 4.17 -2.14
CA ALA A 64 -9.31 5.26 -1.16
C ALA A 64 -8.33 6.40 -1.50
N ALA A 65 -7.07 6.09 -1.79
CA ALA A 65 -6.09 7.07 -2.23
C ALA A 65 -6.51 7.74 -3.56
N ARG A 66 -6.99 6.93 -4.51
CA ARG A 66 -7.41 7.45 -5.83
C ARG A 66 -8.65 8.34 -5.75
N ALA A 67 -9.63 8.00 -4.92
CA ALA A 67 -10.81 8.82 -4.67
C ALA A 67 -10.47 10.21 -4.11
N ALA A 68 -9.37 10.31 -3.36
CA ALA A 68 -8.81 11.59 -2.88
C ALA A 68 -7.97 12.33 -3.93
N GLY A 69 -7.89 11.83 -5.17
CA GLY A 69 -7.13 12.45 -6.27
C GLY A 69 -5.63 12.20 -6.26
N ALA A 70 -5.16 11.15 -5.60
CA ALA A 70 -3.76 10.75 -5.63
C ALA A 70 -3.37 10.11 -6.98
N ASP A 71 -2.10 10.27 -7.38
CA ASP A 71 -1.44 9.44 -8.39
C ASP A 71 -1.07 8.11 -7.74
N THR A 72 -1.78 7.04 -8.08
CA THR A 72 -1.76 5.80 -7.32
C THR A 72 -1.17 4.65 -8.12
N THR A 73 -0.21 3.96 -7.53
CA THR A 73 0.38 2.72 -8.06
C THR A 73 -0.06 1.54 -7.18
N HIS A 74 -0.66 0.54 -7.80
CA HIS A 74 -1.13 -0.69 -7.20
C HIS A 74 -0.22 -1.84 -7.59
N VAL A 75 0.36 -2.55 -6.63
CA VAL A 75 1.29 -3.66 -6.84
C VAL A 75 0.79 -4.90 -6.11
N ASP A 76 0.55 -5.96 -6.87
CA ASP A 76 0.27 -7.30 -6.35
C ASP A 76 0.85 -8.36 -7.29
N SER A 77 1.27 -9.50 -6.76
CA SER A 77 1.85 -10.58 -7.57
C SER A 77 0.80 -11.45 -8.26
N VAL A 78 -0.47 -11.38 -7.84
CA VAL A 78 -1.55 -12.23 -8.32
C VAL A 78 -2.40 -11.49 -9.36
N LYS A 79 -2.23 -11.82 -10.64
CA LYS A 79 -2.93 -11.18 -11.76
C LYS A 79 -4.45 -11.13 -11.58
N GLN A 80 -5.06 -12.20 -11.05
CA GLN A 80 -6.51 -12.26 -10.86
C GLN A 80 -7.01 -11.20 -9.88
N VAL A 81 -6.30 -10.95 -8.77
CA VAL A 81 -6.71 -9.94 -7.80
C VAL A 81 -6.47 -8.53 -8.32
N VAL A 82 -5.42 -8.32 -9.13
CA VAL A 82 -5.19 -7.04 -9.83
C VAL A 82 -6.31 -6.75 -10.83
N THR A 83 -6.77 -7.77 -11.56
CA THR A 83 -7.93 -7.64 -12.46
C THR A 83 -9.18 -7.27 -11.67
N TRP A 84 -9.42 -7.94 -10.54
CA TRP A 84 -10.55 -7.62 -9.65
C TRP A 84 -10.46 -6.21 -9.07
N ALA A 85 -9.27 -5.77 -8.66
CA ALA A 85 -9.06 -4.40 -8.20
C ALA A 85 -9.40 -3.36 -9.28
N ARG A 86 -9.08 -3.65 -10.54
CA ARG A 86 -9.46 -2.80 -11.68
C ARG A 86 -10.98 -2.75 -11.87
N GLU A 87 -11.67 -3.90 -11.81
CA GLU A 87 -13.14 -3.94 -11.85
C GLU A 87 -13.75 -3.11 -10.73
N ASN A 88 -13.20 -3.18 -9.51
CA ASN A 88 -13.64 -2.37 -8.38
C ASN A 88 -13.43 -0.87 -8.63
N MET A 89 -12.32 -0.49 -9.26
CA MET A 89 -12.05 0.90 -9.66
C MET A 89 -13.13 1.40 -10.63
N GLU A 90 -13.40 0.63 -11.69
CA GLU A 90 -14.40 0.97 -12.70
C GLU A 90 -15.82 1.08 -12.10
N GLN A 91 -16.21 0.12 -11.25
CA GLN A 91 -17.50 0.14 -10.54
C GLN A 91 -17.63 1.32 -9.58
N SER A 92 -16.52 1.83 -9.05
CA SER A 92 -16.47 3.02 -8.21
C SER A 92 -16.46 4.33 -8.99
N GLY A 93 -16.51 4.28 -10.34
CA GLY A 93 -16.44 5.46 -11.20
C GLY A 93 -15.08 6.16 -11.15
N LEU A 94 -14.02 5.44 -10.77
CA LEU A 94 -12.65 5.94 -10.70
C LEU A 94 -11.84 5.48 -11.91
N GLU A 95 -10.76 6.17 -12.18
CA GLU A 95 -9.81 5.87 -13.26
C GLU A 95 -8.39 6.29 -12.90
N GLY A 96 -7.39 5.94 -13.72
CA GLY A 96 -6.04 6.50 -13.61
C GLY A 96 -5.17 5.85 -12.53
N VAL A 97 -5.39 4.57 -12.20
CA VAL A 97 -4.49 3.78 -11.35
C VAL A 97 -3.45 3.06 -12.22
N ARG A 98 -2.20 3.10 -11.80
CA ARG A 98 -1.10 2.33 -12.39
C ARG A 98 -1.09 0.91 -11.81
N TRP A 99 -1.45 -0.07 -12.62
CA TRP A 99 -1.54 -1.49 -12.24
C TRP A 99 -0.23 -2.23 -12.53
N ILE A 100 0.30 -2.91 -11.53
CA ILE A 100 1.54 -3.67 -11.61
C ILE A 100 1.30 -5.09 -11.10
N VAL A 101 1.56 -6.10 -11.93
CA VAL A 101 1.55 -7.51 -11.54
C VAL A 101 2.99 -7.94 -11.36
N GLU A 102 3.50 -7.87 -10.13
CA GLU A 102 4.90 -8.16 -9.81
C GLU A 102 5.06 -8.46 -8.32
N ASP A 103 6.16 -9.14 -7.99
CA ASP A 103 6.62 -9.28 -6.60
C ASP A 103 6.91 -7.91 -5.98
N ALA A 104 6.35 -7.65 -4.79
CA ALA A 104 6.42 -6.35 -4.15
C ALA A 104 7.86 -5.95 -3.77
N LEU A 105 8.67 -6.89 -3.29
CA LEU A 105 10.06 -6.60 -2.90
C LEU A 105 10.92 -6.26 -4.12
N LYS A 106 10.81 -7.02 -5.20
CA LYS A 106 11.48 -6.70 -6.47
C LYS A 106 11.07 -5.35 -7.02
N PHE A 107 9.78 -5.02 -6.92
CA PHE A 107 9.27 -3.73 -7.35
C PHE A 107 9.92 -2.58 -6.57
N VAL A 108 9.89 -2.61 -5.23
CA VAL A 108 10.45 -1.52 -4.43
C VAL A 108 11.96 -1.38 -4.59
N GLN A 109 12.70 -2.48 -4.68
CA GLN A 109 14.14 -2.46 -4.98
C GLN A 109 14.44 -1.76 -6.31
N ARG A 110 13.61 -2.01 -7.34
CA ARG A 110 13.74 -1.34 -8.65
C ARG A 110 13.40 0.14 -8.56
N GLU A 111 12.34 0.52 -7.84
CA GLU A 111 11.96 1.91 -7.65
C GLU A 111 13.03 2.70 -6.86
N VAL A 112 13.66 2.07 -5.86
CA VAL A 112 14.82 2.64 -5.14
C VAL A 112 15.99 2.93 -6.10
N ARG A 113 16.34 1.95 -6.97
CA ARG A 113 17.42 2.17 -7.97
C ARG A 113 17.10 3.28 -8.96
N ARG A 114 15.82 3.52 -9.25
CA ARG A 114 15.35 4.61 -10.13
C ARG A 114 15.29 5.96 -9.45
N GLY A 115 15.48 6.02 -8.14
CA GLY A 115 15.38 7.25 -7.36
C GLY A 115 13.95 7.79 -7.25
N ASN A 116 12.93 6.94 -7.46
CA ASN A 116 11.54 7.36 -7.32
C ASN A 116 11.19 7.67 -5.86
N ARG A 117 10.19 8.55 -5.66
CA ARG A 117 9.70 8.95 -4.35
C ARG A 117 8.18 8.92 -4.32
N TYR A 118 7.62 8.67 -3.13
CA TYR A 118 6.20 8.57 -2.86
C TYR A 118 5.82 9.36 -1.61
N ASN A 119 4.65 9.99 -1.65
CA ASN A 119 4.10 10.72 -0.49
C ASN A 119 3.36 9.78 0.47
N GLY A 120 2.87 8.65 -0.02
CA GLY A 120 2.22 7.64 0.79
C GLY A 120 2.67 6.24 0.37
N ILE A 121 2.96 5.38 1.34
CA ILE A 121 3.18 3.96 1.11
C ILE A 121 2.21 3.18 2.02
N ILE A 122 1.54 2.20 1.42
CA ILE A 122 0.65 1.27 2.10
C ILE A 122 1.29 -0.11 1.96
N LEU A 123 1.51 -0.78 3.07
CA LEU A 123 2.20 -2.06 3.16
C LEU A 123 1.38 -3.02 4.02
N ASP A 124 0.77 -4.02 3.37
CA ASP A 124 -0.10 -5.03 3.99
C ASP A 124 0.39 -6.44 3.63
N PRO A 125 1.59 -6.83 4.07
CA PRO A 125 2.21 -8.07 3.65
C PRO A 125 1.56 -9.29 4.32
N PRO A 126 1.36 -10.40 3.59
CA PRO A 126 0.96 -11.65 4.19
C PRO A 126 2.11 -12.27 5.00
N ALA A 127 1.79 -13.19 5.91
CA ALA A 127 2.83 -13.97 6.60
C ALA A 127 3.67 -14.80 5.61
N TYR A 128 3.00 -15.37 4.58
CA TYR A 128 3.62 -16.15 3.51
C TYR A 128 2.99 -15.80 2.17
N GLY A 129 3.80 -15.82 1.11
CA GLY A 129 3.33 -15.61 -0.26
C GLY A 129 4.24 -16.25 -1.29
N ARG A 130 3.74 -16.35 -2.52
CA ARG A 130 4.53 -16.69 -3.70
C ARG A 130 4.26 -15.67 -4.79
N GLY A 131 5.31 -15.13 -5.36
CA GLY A 131 5.23 -14.29 -6.54
C GLY A 131 4.89 -15.07 -7.80
N ALA A 132 4.55 -14.35 -8.86
CA ALA A 132 4.14 -14.92 -10.15
C ALA A 132 5.22 -15.82 -10.80
N ASN A 133 6.49 -15.58 -10.51
CA ASN A 133 7.63 -16.33 -11.05
C ASN A 133 8.27 -17.26 -10.01
N GLY A 134 7.53 -17.61 -8.93
CA GLY A 134 8.00 -18.51 -7.89
C GLY A 134 8.78 -17.82 -6.77
N GLU A 135 8.84 -16.50 -6.74
CA GLU A 135 9.43 -15.75 -5.63
C GLU A 135 8.77 -16.19 -4.31
N LYS A 136 9.58 -16.35 -3.29
CA LYS A 136 9.10 -16.74 -1.97
C LYS A 136 9.13 -15.52 -1.05
N TRP A 137 7.97 -15.18 -0.51
CA TRP A 137 7.81 -14.19 0.54
C TRP A 137 7.60 -14.90 1.88
N ILE A 138 8.45 -14.59 2.85
CA ILE A 138 8.28 -14.94 4.27
C ILE A 138 8.42 -13.63 5.03
N LEU A 139 7.40 -13.26 5.79
CA LEU A 139 7.34 -11.97 6.48
C LEU A 139 8.58 -11.72 7.34
N GLU A 140 8.92 -12.69 8.19
CA GLU A 140 10.03 -12.60 9.15
C GLU A 140 11.39 -12.40 8.46
N ASP A 141 11.59 -13.01 7.30
CA ASP A 141 12.83 -12.94 6.54
C ASP A 141 12.94 -11.65 5.72
N ASN A 142 11.82 -11.16 5.19
CA ASN A 142 11.83 -10.12 4.15
C ASN A 142 11.37 -8.73 4.63
N ILE A 143 10.71 -8.64 5.80
CA ILE A 143 10.11 -7.38 6.26
C ILE A 143 11.16 -6.29 6.51
N GLY A 144 12.33 -6.65 7.02
CA GLY A 144 13.43 -5.70 7.27
C GLY A 144 13.84 -4.98 6.00
N GLU A 145 14.19 -5.73 4.95
CA GLU A 145 14.58 -5.16 3.65
C GLU A 145 13.43 -4.37 2.99
N MET A 146 12.20 -4.85 3.11
CA MET A 146 11.01 -4.16 2.61
C MET A 146 10.87 -2.78 3.26
N LEU A 147 10.98 -2.69 4.59
CA LEU A 147 10.89 -1.43 5.32
C LEU A 147 12.03 -0.46 4.99
N GLU A 148 13.26 -0.96 4.81
CA GLU A 148 14.38 -0.14 4.36
C GLU A 148 14.13 0.46 2.96
N CYS A 149 13.63 -0.34 2.03
CA CYS A 149 13.24 0.14 0.71
C CYS A 149 12.12 1.18 0.81
N CYS A 150 11.07 0.92 1.59
CA CYS A 150 9.97 1.86 1.80
C CYS A 150 10.45 3.19 2.40
N ALA A 151 11.34 3.15 3.40
CA ALA A 151 11.91 4.36 3.99
C ALA A 151 12.69 5.20 2.96
N ARG A 152 13.43 4.54 2.07
CA ARG A 152 14.16 5.22 0.98
C ARG A 152 13.23 5.77 -0.12
N LEU A 153 12.05 5.19 -0.28
CA LEU A 153 11.05 5.62 -1.27
C LEU A 153 10.14 6.73 -0.74
N LEU A 154 10.01 6.90 0.57
CA LEU A 154 9.19 7.96 1.15
C LEU A 154 9.83 9.34 0.93
N GLU A 155 8.99 10.34 0.65
CA GLU A 155 9.42 11.73 0.65
C GLU A 155 9.91 12.11 2.06
N PRO A 156 10.99 12.91 2.18
CA PRO A 156 11.57 13.26 3.48
C PRO A 156 10.62 14.04 4.39
N ARG A 157 9.63 14.74 3.80
CA ARG A 157 8.68 15.59 4.53
C ARG A 157 7.27 15.40 4.00
N GLY A 158 6.31 15.40 4.93
CA GLY A 158 4.89 15.33 4.59
C GLY A 158 4.48 14.03 3.91
N ALA A 159 5.13 12.92 4.23
CA ALA A 159 4.78 11.59 3.79
C ALA A 159 4.10 10.79 4.89
N PHE A 160 3.41 9.71 4.52
CA PHE A 160 2.79 8.77 5.44
C PHE A 160 3.09 7.32 5.06
N LEU A 161 3.15 6.45 6.06
CA LEU A 161 3.22 4.99 5.91
C LEU A 161 2.05 4.36 6.66
N VAL A 162 1.30 3.50 5.98
CA VAL A 162 0.32 2.61 6.61
C VAL A 162 0.91 1.21 6.56
N LEU A 163 1.13 0.62 7.72
CA LEU A 163 1.69 -0.72 7.87
C LEU A 163 0.70 -1.60 8.63
N ASN A 164 0.24 -2.67 8.00
CA ASN A 164 -0.58 -3.71 8.61
C ASN A 164 0.25 -4.98 8.79
N LEU A 165 0.34 -5.46 10.02
CA LEU A 165 1.03 -6.70 10.34
C LEU A 165 0.06 -7.63 11.08
N TYR A 166 -0.32 -8.72 10.44
CA TYR A 166 -1.17 -9.79 11.00
C TYR A 166 -0.33 -10.96 11.54
N SER A 167 0.88 -10.70 12.00
CA SER A 167 1.76 -11.76 12.49
C SER A 167 1.56 -12.04 13.97
N MET A 168 1.35 -13.30 14.30
CA MET A 168 1.42 -13.80 15.67
C MET A 168 2.88 -13.78 16.13
N GLY A 169 3.33 -12.67 16.74
CA GLY A 169 4.67 -12.56 17.33
C GLY A 169 5.41 -11.24 17.06
N LEU A 170 5.01 -10.47 16.07
CA LEU A 170 5.56 -9.12 15.87
C LEU A 170 4.71 -8.11 16.64
N SER A 171 5.26 -7.52 17.70
CA SER A 171 4.57 -6.45 18.41
C SER A 171 4.61 -5.15 17.59
N ALA A 172 3.56 -4.32 17.72
CA ALA A 172 3.52 -2.97 17.14
C ALA A 172 4.74 -2.13 17.57
N THR A 173 5.33 -2.44 18.72
CA THR A 173 6.56 -1.83 19.25
C THR A 173 7.77 -2.11 18.35
N LEU A 174 7.90 -3.33 17.79
CA LEU A 174 9.01 -3.68 16.88
C LEU A 174 8.92 -2.88 15.57
N ALA A 175 7.73 -2.72 15.01
CA ALA A 175 7.52 -1.91 13.81
C ALA A 175 7.82 -0.42 14.08
N SER A 176 7.44 0.10 15.24
CA SER A 176 7.73 1.47 15.69
C SER A 176 9.23 1.70 15.89
N VAL A 177 9.95 0.78 16.52
CA VAL A 177 11.40 0.87 16.77
C VAL A 177 12.17 0.81 15.45
N SER A 178 11.81 -0.07 14.53
CA SER A 178 12.45 -0.16 13.21
C SER A 178 12.28 1.15 12.42
N TYR A 179 11.09 1.73 12.43
CA TYR A 179 10.83 3.01 11.75
C TYR A 179 11.62 4.18 12.36
N THR A 180 11.70 4.26 13.70
CA THR A 180 12.47 5.29 14.42
C THR A 180 13.96 5.14 14.15
N HIS A 181 14.47 3.91 14.07
CA HIS A 181 15.89 3.62 13.80
C HIS A 181 16.28 4.01 12.36
N LEU A 182 15.42 3.74 11.38
CA LEU A 182 15.61 4.12 9.99
C LEU A 182 15.69 5.65 9.81
N ARG A 183 14.84 6.41 10.50
CA ARG A 183 14.92 7.89 10.52
C ARG A 183 16.17 8.43 11.22
N ALA A 184 16.63 7.81 12.29
CA ALA A 184 17.84 8.22 13.00
C ALA A 184 19.11 8.06 12.16
N HIS A 185 19.16 7.10 11.24
CA HIS A 185 20.28 6.92 10.30
C HIS A 185 20.32 7.98 9.18
N GLU A 186 19.18 8.53 8.76
CA GLU A 186 19.15 9.61 7.76
C GLU A 186 19.63 10.95 8.35
N THR A 187 19.32 11.25 9.59
CA THR A 187 19.78 12.48 10.26
C THR A 187 21.27 12.52 10.56
N ARG A 188 21.95 11.37 10.65
CA ARG A 188 23.40 11.31 10.85
C ARG A 188 24.25 11.49 9.60
N ARG A 189 23.68 11.49 8.40
CA ARG A 189 24.39 11.72 7.14
C ARG A 189 24.47 13.18 6.71
N HIS A 190 23.91 14.10 7.48
CA HIS A 190 23.90 15.54 7.20
C HIS A 190 24.52 16.41 8.31
N LEU A 191 25.44 15.86 9.10
CA LEU A 191 26.28 16.64 10.02
C LEU A 191 27.76 16.54 9.61
#